data_6c0187ff9e843de228c98180d7d47767
#
_entry.id   6c0187ff9e843de228c98180d7d47767
#
_cell.length_a   1.000
_cell.length_b   1.000
_cell.length_c   1.000
_cell.angle_alpha   90.00
_cell.angle_beta   90.00
_cell.angle_gamma   90.00
#
_symmetry.space_group_name_H-M   'P 1'
#
loop_
_entity.id
_entity.type
_entity.pdbx_description
1 polymer ?
#
loop_
_entity_poly.entity_id
_entity_poly.type
_entity_poly.pdbx_seq_one_letter_code
_entity_poly.pdbx_strand_id
1 'polypeptide(L)'
;MLDQGKAQTISYFAPTEDPITIVILMEYSGLAYDYFAYKAAYWGSGFLRHLDSKDWIALITYDMKPTIQVDFTRNKTEVQNALSALSYPGFNEANLFDAVVDTLEKLDRIKGKKAILLITTGTDTFSKARLDDTLDKLRKSNVTVFCVGVAESEYMMAETRTGSSSISYLQSKNQLQAFANLTGGMAWFPRFEGEMPDLFRSVVGFLRSEYELGFSPSRARRDGKYHKLKVEIVGPDGRPLRVTDQKGRRRKVIVYVRQGYVSAQLAER
;
A
#
# COMPACT_ATOMS: atom_id res chain seq x y z
N MET A 1 13.76 8.03 -17.31
CA MET A 1 13.25 6.71 -16.91
C MET A 1 14.07 5.62 -17.53
N LEU A 2 14.31 4.52 -16.81
CA LEU A 2 15.04 3.34 -17.31
C LEU A 2 14.12 2.13 -17.26
N ASP A 3 14.11 1.33 -18.34
CA ASP A 3 13.51 0.00 -18.41
C ASP A 3 14.63 -1.02 -18.60
N GLN A 4 14.77 -1.98 -17.69
CA GLN A 4 15.88 -2.93 -17.65
C GLN A 4 17.26 -2.25 -17.80
N GLY A 5 17.42 -1.09 -17.14
CA GLY A 5 18.66 -0.29 -17.19
C GLY A 5 18.86 0.55 -18.45
N LYS A 6 17.95 0.51 -19.44
CA LYS A 6 18.02 1.30 -20.67
C LYS A 6 17.12 2.52 -20.60
N ALA A 7 17.64 3.67 -21.02
CA ALA A 7 16.87 4.90 -21.09
C ALA A 7 15.70 4.75 -22.06
N GLN A 8 14.53 5.25 -21.65
CA GLN A 8 13.30 5.25 -22.42
C GLN A 8 12.81 6.69 -22.62
N THR A 9 12.23 6.94 -23.79
CA THR A 9 11.56 8.21 -24.07
C THR A 9 10.19 8.20 -23.42
N ILE A 10 9.92 9.22 -22.61
CA ILE A 10 8.59 9.44 -22.01
C ILE A 10 7.73 10.08 -23.08
N SER A 11 6.61 9.45 -23.43
CA SER A 11 5.64 9.94 -24.42
C SER A 11 4.48 10.71 -23.79
N TYR A 12 4.25 10.48 -22.48
CA TYR A 12 3.17 11.12 -21.74
C TYR A 12 3.62 11.37 -20.31
N PHE A 13 3.29 12.55 -19.77
CA PHE A 13 3.52 12.89 -18.38
C PHE A 13 2.50 13.97 -17.97
N ALA A 14 1.60 13.62 -17.06
CA ALA A 14 0.59 14.54 -16.53
C ALA A 14 0.22 14.19 -15.10
N PRO A 15 -0.21 15.17 -14.28
CA PRO A 15 -0.85 14.88 -13.00
C PRO A 15 -2.15 14.12 -13.25
N THR A 16 -2.51 13.23 -12.36
CA THR A 16 -3.80 12.52 -12.40
C THR A 16 -4.75 13.09 -11.36
N GLU A 17 -5.93 13.52 -11.82
CA GLU A 17 -7.03 14.03 -10.98
C GLU A 17 -8.20 13.04 -10.89
N ASP A 18 -7.99 11.81 -11.36
CA ASP A 18 -9.02 10.78 -11.38
C ASP A 18 -9.53 10.45 -9.97
N PRO A 19 -10.81 10.10 -9.85
CA PRO A 19 -11.35 9.54 -8.63
C PRO A 19 -10.57 8.31 -8.19
N ILE A 20 -10.34 8.20 -6.88
CA ILE A 20 -9.62 7.08 -6.30
C ILE A 20 -10.62 6.00 -5.91
N THR A 21 -10.31 4.75 -6.20
CA THR A 21 -10.96 3.60 -5.56
C THR A 21 -10.01 3.04 -4.51
N ILE A 22 -10.37 3.14 -3.25
CA ILE A 22 -9.53 2.68 -2.15
C ILE A 22 -10.23 1.59 -1.33
N VAL A 23 -9.50 0.51 -1.06
CA VAL A 23 -9.91 -0.51 -0.10
C VAL A 23 -9.14 -0.27 1.20
N ILE A 24 -9.86 -0.08 2.30
CA ILE A 24 -9.29 -0.20 3.65
C ILE A 24 -9.31 -1.69 3.96
N LEU A 25 -8.13 -2.33 3.91
CA LEU A 25 -7.93 -3.72 4.27
C LEU A 25 -7.33 -3.76 5.67
N MET A 26 -8.13 -4.17 6.64
CA MET A 26 -7.78 -4.06 8.05
C MET A 26 -7.73 -5.44 8.70
N GLU A 27 -6.61 -5.76 9.35
CA GLU A 27 -6.51 -6.92 10.20
C GLU A 27 -7.49 -6.80 11.37
N TYR A 28 -8.29 -7.82 11.55
CA TYR A 28 -9.28 -7.90 12.62
C TYR A 28 -9.18 -9.24 13.35
N SER A 29 -7.99 -9.44 13.90
CA SER A 29 -7.62 -10.65 14.66
C SER A 29 -7.35 -10.31 16.13
N GLY A 30 -7.30 -11.31 16.98
CA GLY A 30 -6.89 -11.13 18.37
C GLY A 30 -5.48 -10.57 18.52
N LEU A 31 -4.59 -10.81 17.54
CA LEU A 31 -3.24 -10.25 17.50
C LEU A 31 -3.23 -8.72 17.37
N ALA A 32 -4.23 -8.17 16.67
CA ALA A 32 -4.34 -6.74 16.41
C ALA A 32 -5.36 -6.03 17.31
N TYR A 33 -6.13 -6.78 18.11
CA TYR A 33 -7.30 -6.27 18.81
C TYR A 33 -7.02 -5.08 19.72
N ASP A 34 -5.99 -5.15 20.54
CA ASP A 34 -5.63 -4.08 21.48
C ASP A 34 -5.25 -2.77 20.78
N TYR A 35 -4.87 -2.85 19.50
CA TYR A 35 -4.57 -1.68 18.67
C TYR A 35 -5.82 -1.06 18.04
N PHE A 36 -6.82 -1.88 17.70
CA PHE A 36 -7.90 -1.44 16.81
C PHE A 36 -9.24 -1.23 17.51
N ALA A 37 -9.56 -1.96 18.59
CA ALA A 37 -10.91 -2.03 19.13
C ALA A 37 -11.53 -0.68 19.48
N TYR A 38 -10.72 0.23 20.06
CA TYR A 38 -11.20 1.56 20.45
C TYR A 38 -10.95 2.65 19.41
N LYS A 39 -10.13 2.35 18.41
CA LYS A 39 -9.45 3.36 17.61
C LYS A 39 -9.80 3.30 16.13
N ALA A 40 -10.27 2.14 15.64
CA ALA A 40 -10.64 1.98 14.25
C ALA A 40 -11.66 3.03 13.79
N ALA A 41 -12.69 3.30 14.61
CA ALA A 41 -13.67 4.33 14.33
C ALA A 41 -13.08 5.73 14.33
N TYR A 42 -12.20 6.05 15.28
CA TYR A 42 -11.54 7.35 15.39
C TYR A 42 -10.56 7.58 14.24
N TRP A 43 -9.69 6.60 13.95
CA TRP A 43 -8.73 6.68 12.86
C TRP A 43 -9.42 6.69 11.50
N GLY A 44 -10.43 5.83 11.31
CA GLY A 44 -11.22 5.80 10.09
C GLY A 44 -11.89 7.14 9.81
N SER A 45 -12.51 7.77 10.82
CA SER A 45 -13.10 9.10 10.73
C SER A 45 -12.06 10.15 10.28
N GLY A 46 -10.84 10.08 10.83
CA GLY A 46 -9.72 10.93 10.43
C GLY A 46 -9.35 10.75 8.96
N PHE A 47 -9.22 9.51 8.51
CA PHE A 47 -8.90 9.17 7.12
C PHE A 47 -10.00 9.58 6.15
N LEU A 48 -11.26 9.21 6.43
CA LEU A 48 -12.42 9.45 5.58
C LEU A 48 -12.66 10.94 5.29
N ARG A 49 -12.31 11.84 6.22
CA ARG A 49 -12.42 13.29 6.01
C ARG A 49 -11.51 13.83 4.91
N HIS A 50 -10.39 13.16 4.63
CA HIS A 50 -9.44 13.59 3.60
C HIS A 50 -9.80 13.11 2.19
N LEU A 51 -10.76 12.19 2.05
CA LEU A 51 -11.21 11.70 0.76
C LEU A 51 -12.27 12.64 0.15
N ASP A 52 -12.31 12.72 -1.17
CA ASP A 52 -13.31 13.50 -1.89
C ASP A 52 -14.65 12.75 -1.99
N SER A 53 -15.73 13.47 -2.32
CA SER A 53 -17.05 12.88 -2.52
C SER A 53 -17.12 11.98 -3.76
N LYS A 54 -16.19 12.14 -4.71
CA LYS A 54 -16.09 11.33 -5.93
C LYS A 54 -15.33 10.02 -5.74
N ASP A 55 -14.64 9.85 -4.60
CA ASP A 55 -13.86 8.64 -4.34
C ASP A 55 -14.73 7.47 -3.91
N TRP A 56 -14.32 6.28 -4.31
CA TRP A 56 -14.93 5.03 -3.91
C TRP A 56 -14.13 4.40 -2.78
N ILE A 57 -14.84 3.86 -1.79
CA ILE A 57 -14.25 3.27 -0.60
C ILE A 57 -14.91 1.91 -0.38
N ALA A 58 -14.12 0.90 -0.04
CA ALA A 58 -14.59 -0.34 0.53
C ALA A 58 -13.87 -0.60 1.86
N LEU A 59 -14.55 -1.25 2.79
CA LEU A 59 -13.97 -1.73 4.04
C LEU A 59 -13.99 -3.26 4.05
N ILE A 60 -12.81 -3.84 4.08
CA ILE A 60 -12.61 -5.27 4.21
C ILE A 60 -11.81 -5.51 5.49
N THR A 61 -12.35 -6.32 6.38
CA THR A 61 -11.59 -6.83 7.53
C THR A 61 -11.10 -8.24 7.23
N TYR A 62 -10.03 -8.67 7.88
CA TYR A 62 -9.60 -10.05 7.78
C TYR A 62 -9.05 -10.59 9.11
N ASP A 63 -9.34 -11.83 9.35
CA ASP A 63 -8.75 -12.75 10.31
C ASP A 63 -8.26 -13.99 9.54
N MET A 64 -8.85 -15.16 9.75
CA MET A 64 -8.60 -16.36 8.93
C MET A 64 -9.10 -16.22 7.48
N LYS A 65 -9.99 -15.26 7.20
CA LYS A 65 -10.52 -14.97 5.86
C LYS A 65 -10.92 -13.51 5.74
N PRO A 66 -10.87 -12.94 4.53
CA PRO A 66 -11.38 -11.60 4.30
C PRO A 66 -12.92 -11.56 4.38
N THR A 67 -13.45 -10.52 5.03
CA THR A 67 -14.87 -10.25 5.17
C THR A 67 -15.17 -8.83 4.71
N ILE A 68 -16.06 -8.67 3.74
CA ILE A 68 -16.50 -7.35 3.28
C ILE A 68 -17.45 -6.78 4.32
N GLN A 69 -17.04 -5.72 5.01
CA GLN A 69 -17.87 -4.97 5.93
C GLN A 69 -18.72 -3.93 5.20
N VAL A 70 -18.12 -3.27 4.20
CA VAL A 70 -18.77 -2.33 3.30
C VAL A 70 -18.19 -2.55 1.90
N ASP A 71 -19.05 -2.83 0.93
CA ASP A 71 -18.64 -2.91 -0.47
C ASP A 71 -18.42 -1.49 -1.04
N PHE A 72 -17.91 -1.39 -2.25
CA PHE A 72 -17.55 -0.11 -2.86
C PHE A 72 -18.70 0.90 -2.81
N THR A 73 -18.50 1.97 -2.06
CA THR A 73 -19.46 3.06 -1.84
C THR A 73 -18.77 4.42 -1.89
N ARG A 74 -19.54 5.46 -2.14
CA ARG A 74 -19.13 6.86 -1.95
C ARG A 74 -19.65 7.43 -0.62
N ASN A 75 -20.47 6.66 0.07
CA ASN A 75 -21.06 7.04 1.34
C ASN A 75 -20.11 6.80 2.50
N LYS A 76 -19.33 7.82 2.85
CA LYS A 76 -18.36 7.77 3.94
C LYS A 76 -18.99 7.43 5.31
N THR A 77 -20.25 7.82 5.51
CA THR A 77 -20.98 7.55 6.75
C THR A 77 -21.23 6.05 6.93
N GLU A 78 -21.50 5.34 5.84
CA GLU A 78 -21.65 3.90 5.85
C GLU A 78 -20.38 3.20 6.34
N VAL A 79 -19.24 3.59 5.80
CA VAL A 79 -17.93 3.07 6.22
C VAL A 79 -17.62 3.43 7.69
N GLN A 80 -17.94 4.67 8.10
CA GLN A 80 -17.77 5.11 9.48
C GLN A 80 -18.62 4.30 10.46
N ASN A 81 -19.87 4.04 10.10
CA ASN A 81 -20.78 3.24 10.92
C ASN A 81 -20.28 1.79 11.05
N ALA A 82 -19.80 1.20 9.96
CA ALA A 82 -19.23 -0.14 9.97
C ALA A 82 -17.98 -0.22 10.86
N LEU A 83 -17.06 0.75 10.77
CA LEU A 83 -15.90 0.82 11.66
C LEU A 83 -16.30 0.95 13.14
N SER A 84 -17.37 1.71 13.44
CA SER A 84 -17.86 1.89 14.81
C SER A 84 -18.60 0.66 15.34
N ALA A 85 -19.10 -0.21 14.45
CA ALA A 85 -19.80 -1.44 14.80
C ALA A 85 -18.86 -2.65 14.99
N LEU A 86 -17.57 -2.50 14.69
CA LEU A 86 -16.59 -3.56 14.93
C LEU A 86 -16.54 -3.89 16.43
N SER A 87 -16.72 -5.14 16.76
CA SER A 87 -16.70 -5.68 18.12
C SER A 87 -15.43 -6.54 18.35
N TYR A 88 -15.49 -7.53 19.23
CA TYR A 88 -14.37 -8.43 19.45
C TYR A 88 -14.13 -9.34 18.24
N PRO A 89 -12.86 -9.55 17.80
CA PRO A 89 -12.54 -10.50 16.75
C PRO A 89 -12.85 -11.93 17.19
N GLY A 90 -13.28 -12.77 16.23
CA GLY A 90 -13.61 -14.16 16.49
C GLY A 90 -12.40 -15.07 16.58
N PHE A 91 -11.29 -14.69 15.96
CA PHE A 91 -10.07 -15.50 15.84
C PHE A 91 -8.83 -14.71 16.21
N ASN A 92 -7.81 -15.42 16.68
CA ASN A 92 -6.50 -14.83 16.94
C ASN A 92 -5.59 -14.81 15.69
N GLU A 93 -5.90 -15.65 14.73
CA GLU A 93 -5.13 -15.85 13.51
C GLU A 93 -5.36 -14.73 12.51
N ALA A 94 -4.37 -14.50 11.65
CA ALA A 94 -4.41 -13.51 10.58
C ALA A 94 -3.83 -14.10 9.29
N ASN A 95 -4.67 -14.33 8.29
CA ASN A 95 -4.26 -14.83 6.97
C ASN A 95 -4.01 -13.64 6.02
N LEU A 96 -2.92 -12.94 6.25
CA LEU A 96 -2.54 -11.70 5.55
C LEU A 96 -2.41 -11.90 4.03
N PHE A 97 -1.71 -12.96 3.61
CA PHE A 97 -1.44 -13.16 2.18
C PHE A 97 -2.72 -13.47 1.42
N ASP A 98 -3.59 -14.33 1.96
CA ASP A 98 -4.90 -14.62 1.36
C ASP A 98 -5.75 -13.36 1.26
N ALA A 99 -5.76 -12.51 2.29
CA ALA A 99 -6.53 -11.28 2.30
C ALA A 99 -6.03 -10.28 1.25
N VAL A 100 -4.71 -10.13 1.10
CA VAL A 100 -4.12 -9.27 0.07
C VAL A 100 -4.45 -9.80 -1.32
N VAL A 101 -4.29 -11.09 -1.56
CA VAL A 101 -4.57 -11.74 -2.85
C VAL A 101 -6.04 -11.57 -3.25
N ASP A 102 -6.98 -11.87 -2.34
CA ASP A 102 -8.42 -11.73 -2.58
C ASP A 102 -8.81 -10.27 -2.88
N THR A 103 -8.23 -9.31 -2.14
CA THR A 103 -8.47 -7.90 -2.36
C THR A 103 -7.95 -7.43 -3.72
N LEU A 104 -6.78 -7.89 -4.15
CA LEU A 104 -6.23 -7.59 -5.48
C LEU A 104 -7.13 -8.13 -6.59
N GLU A 105 -7.68 -9.35 -6.44
CA GLU A 105 -8.60 -9.96 -7.41
C GLU A 105 -9.92 -9.18 -7.54
N LYS A 106 -10.43 -8.64 -6.43
CA LYS A 106 -11.60 -7.75 -6.45
C LYS A 106 -11.31 -6.44 -7.18
N LEU A 107 -10.15 -5.84 -6.93
CA LEU A 107 -9.73 -4.60 -7.56
C LEU A 107 -9.35 -4.77 -9.05
N ASP A 108 -8.99 -5.96 -9.51
CA ASP A 108 -8.61 -6.19 -10.91
C ASP A 108 -9.76 -5.87 -11.87
N ARG A 109 -11.00 -6.07 -11.44
CA ARG A 109 -12.22 -5.79 -12.22
C ARG A 109 -12.56 -4.30 -12.32
N ILE A 110 -11.89 -3.45 -11.51
CA ILE A 110 -12.15 -2.01 -11.44
C ILE A 110 -11.15 -1.27 -12.30
N LYS A 111 -11.63 -0.31 -13.09
CA LYS A 111 -10.79 0.57 -13.91
C LYS A 111 -10.38 1.82 -13.13
N GLY A 112 -9.34 2.51 -13.58
CA GLY A 112 -8.87 3.76 -13.02
C GLY A 112 -7.90 3.55 -11.86
N LYS A 113 -7.76 4.58 -11.03
CA LYS A 113 -6.80 4.67 -9.94
C LYS A 113 -7.26 3.86 -8.74
N LYS A 114 -6.43 2.94 -8.30
CA LYS A 114 -6.75 1.96 -7.27
C LYS A 114 -5.68 1.90 -6.19
N ALA A 115 -6.12 1.84 -4.94
CA ALA A 115 -5.21 1.69 -3.81
C ALA A 115 -5.75 0.73 -2.75
N ILE A 116 -4.86 0.12 -2.00
CA ILE A 116 -5.13 -0.57 -0.75
C ILE A 116 -4.45 0.21 0.37
N LEU A 117 -5.20 0.56 1.40
CA LEU A 117 -4.68 0.95 2.70
C LEU A 117 -4.72 -0.28 3.60
N LEU A 118 -3.59 -0.96 3.71
CA LEU A 118 -3.42 -2.15 4.52
C LEU A 118 -2.99 -1.75 5.93
N ILE A 119 -3.83 -2.06 6.92
CA ILE A 119 -3.58 -1.79 8.34
C ILE A 119 -3.46 -3.15 9.05
N THR A 120 -2.26 -3.48 9.57
CA THR A 120 -1.95 -4.85 9.98
C THR A 120 -0.78 -4.91 10.97
N THR A 121 -0.71 -5.98 11.75
CA THR A 121 0.51 -6.36 12.47
C THR A 121 1.62 -6.82 11.51
N GLY A 122 1.24 -7.23 10.30
CA GLY A 122 2.12 -7.83 9.31
C GLY A 122 2.40 -9.31 9.54
N THR A 123 1.73 -9.94 10.50
CA THR A 123 1.85 -11.39 10.74
C THR A 123 0.94 -12.15 9.78
N ASP A 124 1.45 -13.25 9.24
CA ASP A 124 0.68 -14.26 8.51
C ASP A 124 0.71 -15.58 9.26
N THR A 125 -0.44 -16.20 9.48
CA THR A 125 -0.50 -17.44 10.27
C THR A 125 -0.74 -18.68 9.43
N PHE A 126 -1.83 -18.73 8.66
CA PHE A 126 -2.28 -19.93 7.95
C PHE A 126 -2.78 -19.66 6.53
N SER A 127 -2.28 -18.60 5.86
CA SER A 127 -2.63 -18.36 4.46
C SER A 127 -2.31 -19.56 3.58
N LYS A 128 -3.17 -19.83 2.60
CA LYS A 128 -2.90 -20.78 1.51
C LYS A 128 -1.90 -20.21 0.53
N ALA A 129 -2.02 -18.91 0.25
CA ALA A 129 -1.07 -18.18 -0.56
C ALA A 129 0.27 -18.09 0.18
N ARG A 130 1.36 -18.19 -0.57
CA ARG A 130 2.71 -17.98 -0.04
C ARG A 130 3.13 -16.52 -0.28
N LEU A 131 4.14 -16.07 0.46
CA LEU A 131 4.70 -14.73 0.26
C LEU A 131 5.10 -14.48 -1.20
N ASP A 132 5.77 -15.44 -1.85
CA ASP A 132 6.20 -15.29 -3.24
C ASP A 132 5.02 -15.14 -4.20
N ASP A 133 3.94 -15.90 -4.01
CA ASP A 133 2.72 -15.81 -4.81
C ASP A 133 2.06 -14.43 -4.65
N THR A 134 2.03 -13.94 -3.42
CA THR A 134 1.51 -12.61 -3.09
C THR A 134 2.34 -11.50 -3.74
N LEU A 135 3.67 -11.59 -3.66
CA LEU A 135 4.57 -10.64 -4.32
C LEU A 135 4.40 -10.66 -5.84
N ASP A 136 4.20 -11.84 -6.44
CA ASP A 136 3.96 -11.95 -7.88
C ASP A 136 2.62 -11.35 -8.31
N LYS A 137 1.57 -11.53 -7.51
CA LYS A 137 0.28 -10.86 -7.75
C LYS A 137 0.40 -9.34 -7.63
N LEU A 138 1.11 -8.84 -6.61
CA LEU A 138 1.40 -7.41 -6.45
C LEU A 138 2.17 -6.83 -7.65
N ARG A 139 3.17 -7.55 -8.16
CA ARG A 139 3.92 -7.14 -9.37
C ARG A 139 3.04 -7.03 -10.61
N LYS A 140 2.05 -7.89 -10.75
CA LYS A 140 1.13 -7.95 -11.88
C LYS A 140 -0.05 -6.99 -11.75
N SER A 141 -0.42 -6.61 -10.53
CA SER A 141 -1.54 -5.70 -10.27
C SER A 141 -1.19 -4.27 -10.69
N ASN A 142 -2.18 -3.43 -10.93
CA ASN A 142 -2.04 -1.96 -11.08
C ASN A 142 -2.55 -1.21 -9.83
N VAL A 143 -2.48 -1.85 -8.68
CA VAL A 143 -2.93 -1.31 -7.39
C VAL A 143 -1.73 -0.77 -6.62
N THR A 144 -1.83 0.43 -6.05
CA THR A 144 -0.84 0.98 -5.13
C THR A 144 -1.17 0.51 -3.70
N VAL A 145 -0.20 -0.04 -2.99
CA VAL A 145 -0.41 -0.54 -1.63
C VAL A 145 0.32 0.34 -0.62
N PHE A 146 -0.46 0.93 0.29
CA PHE A 146 0.04 1.65 1.44
C PHE A 146 -0.10 0.76 2.67
N CYS A 147 0.98 0.56 3.42
CA CYS A 147 0.98 -0.31 4.59
C CYS A 147 1.15 0.51 5.87
N VAL A 148 0.35 0.19 6.88
CA VAL A 148 0.47 0.69 8.24
C VAL A 148 0.70 -0.50 9.16
N GLY A 149 1.96 -0.69 9.55
CA GLY A 149 2.33 -1.74 10.49
C GLY A 149 2.15 -1.27 11.93
N VAL A 150 1.19 -1.83 12.65
CA VAL A 150 0.75 -1.34 13.96
C VAL A 150 1.43 -1.97 15.16
N ALA A 151 2.29 -2.96 14.96
CA ALA A 151 2.93 -3.71 16.03
C ALA A 151 4.24 -3.08 16.57
N GLU A 152 4.70 -1.94 16.03
CA GLU A 152 6.00 -1.33 16.39
C GLU A 152 6.10 -1.03 17.90
N SER A 153 5.05 -0.48 18.50
CA SER A 153 5.06 -0.09 19.92
C SER A 153 5.19 -1.28 20.87
N GLU A 154 4.53 -2.40 20.57
CA GLU A 154 4.65 -3.62 21.41
C GLU A 154 6.02 -4.26 21.31
N TYR A 155 6.56 -4.34 20.10
CA TYR A 155 7.89 -4.90 19.91
C TYR A 155 8.95 -4.07 20.62
N MET A 156 8.84 -2.75 20.61
CA MET A 156 9.74 -1.88 21.36
C MET A 156 9.62 -2.11 22.88
N MET A 157 8.40 -2.29 23.40
CA MET A 157 8.19 -2.60 24.82
C MET A 157 8.74 -3.98 25.17
N ALA A 158 8.53 -4.97 24.31
CA ALA A 158 9.07 -6.32 24.50
C ALA A 158 10.60 -6.34 24.44
N GLU A 159 11.21 -5.63 23.49
CA GLU A 159 12.67 -5.49 23.37
C GLU A 159 13.28 -4.86 24.63
N THR A 160 12.64 -3.81 25.16
CA THR A 160 13.08 -3.16 26.41
C THR A 160 13.03 -4.12 27.62
N ARG A 161 12.08 -5.05 27.64
CA ARG A 161 11.89 -6.00 28.75
C ARG A 161 12.78 -7.26 28.64
N THR A 162 12.99 -7.75 27.43
CA THR A 162 13.62 -9.06 27.19
C THR A 162 14.98 -8.99 26.49
N GLY A 163 15.35 -7.82 25.93
CA GLY A 163 16.58 -7.65 25.16
C GLY A 163 16.59 -8.41 23.83
N SER A 164 15.46 -8.97 23.41
CA SER A 164 15.32 -9.78 22.20
C SER A 164 14.44 -9.06 21.18
N SER A 165 15.04 -8.55 20.12
CA SER A 165 14.27 -8.15 18.94
C SER A 165 13.73 -9.40 18.25
N SER A 166 12.43 -9.48 18.12
CA SER A 166 11.78 -10.62 17.49
C SER A 166 12.11 -10.67 16.00
N ILE A 167 12.73 -11.74 15.54
CA ILE A 167 12.99 -12.00 14.11
C ILE A 167 11.66 -11.92 13.31
N SER A 168 10.58 -12.41 13.89
CA SER A 168 9.24 -12.37 13.28
C SER A 168 8.77 -10.95 13.01
N TYR A 169 9.03 -10.00 13.91
CA TYR A 169 8.70 -8.59 13.67
C TYR A 169 9.48 -8.00 12.50
N LEU A 170 10.79 -8.24 12.45
CA LEU A 170 11.61 -7.77 11.34
C LEU A 170 11.16 -8.37 10.00
N GLN A 171 10.75 -9.63 9.99
CA GLN A 171 10.16 -10.29 8.81
C GLN A 171 8.86 -9.61 8.40
N SER A 172 7.93 -9.38 9.35
CA SER A 172 6.67 -8.67 9.11
C SER A 172 6.90 -7.27 8.54
N LYS A 173 7.82 -6.51 9.13
CA LYS A 173 8.20 -5.18 8.66
C LYS A 173 8.77 -5.20 7.24
N ASN A 174 9.68 -6.13 6.95
CA ASN A 174 10.30 -6.27 5.64
C ASN A 174 9.29 -6.67 4.56
N GLN A 175 8.34 -7.55 4.86
CA GLN A 175 7.32 -7.93 3.88
C GLN A 175 6.33 -6.79 3.60
N LEU A 176 5.89 -6.03 4.60
CA LEU A 176 5.05 -4.84 4.38
C LEU A 176 5.79 -3.77 3.56
N GLN A 177 7.08 -3.58 3.84
CA GLN A 177 7.93 -2.68 3.05
C GLN A 177 8.06 -3.17 1.59
N ALA A 178 8.15 -4.49 1.37
CA ALA A 178 8.20 -5.07 0.04
C ALA A 178 6.89 -4.86 -0.72
N PHE A 179 5.72 -5.08 -0.08
CA PHE A 179 4.41 -4.84 -0.70
C PHE A 179 4.27 -3.39 -1.19
N ALA A 180 4.60 -2.44 -0.31
CA ALA A 180 4.56 -1.02 -0.65
C ALA A 180 5.53 -0.67 -1.78
N ASN A 181 6.79 -1.05 -1.66
CA ASN A 181 7.84 -0.71 -2.63
C ASN A 181 7.55 -1.27 -4.03
N LEU A 182 7.06 -2.52 -4.13
CA LEU A 182 6.72 -3.16 -5.41
C LEU A 182 5.65 -2.39 -6.17
N THR A 183 4.70 -1.80 -5.44
CA THR A 183 3.51 -1.16 -6.00
C THR A 183 3.64 0.36 -6.14
N GLY A 184 4.74 0.95 -5.68
CA GLY A 184 4.97 2.40 -5.68
C GLY A 184 4.32 3.13 -4.52
N GLY A 185 3.82 2.41 -3.53
CA GLY A 185 3.31 2.97 -2.28
C GLY A 185 4.37 3.14 -1.20
N MET A 186 3.93 3.24 0.04
CA MET A 186 4.78 3.46 1.19
C MET A 186 4.33 2.63 2.39
N ALA A 187 5.26 2.23 3.25
CA ALA A 187 4.97 1.58 4.52
C ALA A 187 5.38 2.48 5.69
N TRP A 188 4.50 2.61 6.66
CA TRP A 188 4.71 3.32 7.91
C TRP A 188 4.61 2.36 9.09
N PHE A 189 5.38 2.64 10.10
CA PHE A 189 5.44 1.86 11.34
C PHE A 189 5.35 2.85 12.52
N PRO A 190 4.14 3.37 12.81
CA PRO A 190 3.96 4.37 13.85
C PRO A 190 4.29 3.79 15.23
N ARG A 191 5.06 4.54 16.01
CA ARG A 191 5.42 4.18 17.40
C ARG A 191 4.37 4.66 18.38
N PHE A 192 3.68 5.73 18.02
CA PHE A 192 2.67 6.40 18.86
C PHE A 192 1.41 6.65 18.07
N GLU A 193 0.28 6.53 18.72
CA GLU A 193 -1.03 6.79 18.12
C GLU A 193 -1.18 8.20 17.55
N GLY A 194 -0.54 9.17 18.17
CA GLY A 194 -0.54 10.56 17.69
C GLY A 194 0.02 10.75 16.28
N GLU A 195 0.75 9.77 15.73
CA GLU A 195 1.27 9.81 14.36
C GLU A 195 0.21 9.44 13.30
N MET A 196 -0.87 8.74 13.70
CA MET A 196 -1.89 8.23 12.77
C MET A 196 -2.59 9.31 11.94
N PRO A 197 -3.02 10.47 12.50
CA PRO A 197 -3.65 11.51 11.70
C PRO A 197 -2.75 12.06 10.59
N ASP A 198 -1.47 12.27 10.88
CA ASP A 198 -0.51 12.77 9.89
C ASP A 198 -0.17 11.70 8.84
N LEU A 199 -0.12 10.44 9.24
CA LEU A 199 0.05 9.31 8.36
C LEU A 199 -1.10 9.23 7.34
N PHE A 200 -2.34 9.27 7.79
CA PHE A 200 -3.50 9.22 6.90
C PHE A 200 -3.59 10.42 5.96
N ARG A 201 -3.24 11.61 6.45
CA ARG A 201 -3.10 12.79 5.59
C ARG A 201 -2.02 12.56 4.52
N SER A 202 -0.92 11.93 4.88
CA SER A 202 0.15 11.60 3.94
C SER A 202 -0.31 10.60 2.88
N VAL A 203 -1.04 9.54 3.22
CA VAL A 203 -1.59 8.57 2.25
C VAL A 203 -2.45 9.29 1.20
N VAL A 204 -3.39 10.14 1.64
CA VAL A 204 -4.24 10.88 0.69
C VAL A 204 -3.41 11.89 -0.11
N GLY A 205 -2.46 12.57 0.53
CA GLY A 205 -1.52 13.48 -0.15
C GLY A 205 -0.74 12.78 -1.27
N PHE A 206 -0.23 11.57 -1.02
CA PHE A 206 0.42 10.74 -2.05
C PHE A 206 -0.54 10.44 -3.19
N LEU A 207 -1.72 9.93 -2.88
CA LEU A 207 -2.73 9.59 -3.88
C LEU A 207 -3.17 10.79 -4.73
N ARG A 208 -3.19 12.01 -4.18
CA ARG A 208 -3.54 13.24 -4.91
C ARG A 208 -2.38 13.85 -5.70
N SER A 209 -1.13 13.50 -5.33
CA SER A 209 0.08 14.05 -5.95
C SER A 209 0.68 13.13 -7.01
N GLU A 210 -0.04 12.12 -7.47
CA GLU A 210 0.46 11.19 -8.46
C GLU A 210 0.49 11.79 -9.86
N TYR A 211 1.48 11.36 -10.62
CA TYR A 211 1.63 11.64 -12.04
C TYR A 211 1.52 10.34 -12.83
N GLU A 212 0.82 10.39 -13.94
CA GLU A 212 0.84 9.32 -14.92
C GLU A 212 2.02 9.51 -15.86
N LEU A 213 2.76 8.43 -16.09
CA LEU A 213 3.91 8.42 -16.97
C LEU A 213 3.74 7.32 -18.01
N GLY A 214 3.62 7.73 -19.28
CA GLY A 214 3.51 6.82 -20.41
C GLY A 214 4.80 6.72 -21.20
N PHE A 215 5.12 5.51 -21.66
CA PHE A 215 6.25 5.25 -22.56
C PHE A 215 5.96 4.03 -23.43
N SER A 216 6.66 3.95 -24.56
CA SER A 216 6.70 2.75 -25.40
C SER A 216 8.07 2.10 -25.25
N PRO A 217 8.17 0.84 -24.77
CA PRO A 217 9.44 0.17 -24.61
C PRO A 217 10.19 0.11 -25.96
N SER A 218 11.44 0.57 -25.99
CA SER A 218 12.29 0.58 -27.19
C SER A 218 12.58 -0.82 -27.76
N ARG A 219 12.35 -1.86 -26.93
CA ARG A 219 12.32 -3.26 -27.31
C ARG A 219 11.03 -3.85 -26.78
N ALA A 220 9.98 -3.77 -27.56
CA ALA A 220 8.69 -4.37 -27.23
C ALA A 220 8.82 -5.92 -27.21
N ARG A 221 9.42 -6.45 -26.17
CA ARG A 221 9.37 -7.88 -25.87
C ARG A 221 8.02 -8.16 -25.23
N ARG A 222 7.13 -8.75 -26.00
CA ARG A 222 5.86 -9.31 -25.51
C ARG A 222 6.14 -10.72 -24.99
N ASP A 223 6.98 -10.84 -23.96
CA ASP A 223 7.50 -12.11 -23.45
C ASP A 223 6.82 -12.56 -22.14
N GLY A 224 5.82 -11.79 -21.67
CA GLY A 224 5.12 -12.09 -20.42
C GLY A 224 5.98 -11.94 -19.15
N LYS A 225 7.20 -11.42 -19.27
CA LYS A 225 8.14 -11.32 -18.15
C LYS A 225 8.02 -9.99 -17.40
N TYR A 226 8.52 -10.01 -16.17
CA TYR A 226 8.62 -8.82 -15.35
C TYR A 226 9.82 -7.96 -15.78
N HIS A 227 9.55 -6.70 -16.09
CA HIS A 227 10.54 -5.69 -16.48
C HIS A 227 10.72 -4.68 -15.36
N LYS A 228 11.96 -4.52 -14.87
CA LYS A 228 12.27 -3.55 -13.82
C LYS A 228 12.28 -2.14 -14.38
N LEU A 229 11.59 -1.24 -13.68
CA LEU A 229 11.58 0.19 -13.96
C LEU A 229 12.37 0.97 -12.91
N LYS A 230 13.04 2.03 -13.36
CA LYS A 230 13.67 3.01 -12.49
C LYS A 230 13.33 4.42 -13.01
N VAL A 231 12.72 5.22 -12.15
CA VAL A 231 12.42 6.62 -12.45
C VAL A 231 13.24 7.50 -11.54
N GLU A 232 13.91 8.49 -12.11
CA GLU A 232 14.66 9.50 -11.36
C GLU A 232 14.34 10.88 -11.94
N ILE A 233 14.23 11.87 -11.08
CA ILE A 233 14.18 13.27 -11.48
C ILE A 233 15.63 13.75 -11.54
N VAL A 234 16.01 14.27 -12.69
CA VAL A 234 17.36 14.80 -12.94
C VAL A 234 17.32 16.32 -13.13
N GLY A 235 18.34 16.99 -12.69
CA GLY A 235 18.56 18.40 -12.98
C GLY A 235 19.02 18.66 -14.43
N PRO A 236 19.19 19.94 -14.81
CA PRO A 236 19.70 20.32 -16.14
C PRO A 236 21.10 19.75 -16.44
N ASP A 237 21.87 19.44 -15.41
CA ASP A 237 23.19 18.81 -15.49
C ASP A 237 23.16 17.28 -15.65
N GLY A 238 21.97 16.68 -15.78
CA GLY A 238 21.76 15.24 -15.89
C GLY A 238 21.98 14.45 -14.58
N ARG A 239 22.28 15.12 -13.47
CA ARG A 239 22.47 14.48 -12.16
C ARG A 239 21.15 14.39 -11.40
N PRO A 240 21.01 13.43 -10.46
CA PRO A 240 19.82 13.34 -9.61
C PRO A 240 19.51 14.68 -8.93
N LEU A 241 18.28 15.15 -9.08
CA LEU A 241 17.84 16.42 -8.54
C LEU A 241 17.98 16.45 -7.02
N ARG A 242 18.54 17.55 -6.53
CA ARG A 242 18.59 17.87 -5.09
C ARG A 242 17.91 19.19 -4.84
N VAL A 243 17.08 19.23 -3.81
CA VAL A 243 16.39 20.43 -3.35
C VAL A 243 16.95 20.87 -2.01
N THR A 244 16.90 22.15 -1.73
CA THR A 244 17.30 22.69 -0.43
C THR A 244 16.07 22.77 0.46
N ASP A 245 16.11 22.10 1.63
CA ASP A 245 15.02 22.17 2.61
C ASP A 245 14.98 23.55 3.31
N GLN A 246 13.93 23.80 4.08
CA GLN A 246 13.75 25.06 4.81
C GLN A 246 14.89 25.39 5.80
N LYS A 247 15.69 24.39 6.16
CA LYS A 247 16.88 24.52 7.03
C LYS A 247 18.19 24.68 6.24
N GLY A 248 18.12 24.93 4.93
CA GLY A 248 19.28 25.10 4.05
C GLY A 248 20.03 23.81 3.70
N ARG A 249 19.51 22.63 4.04
CA ARG A 249 20.18 21.36 3.79
C ARG A 249 19.79 20.77 2.42
N ARG A 250 20.77 20.34 1.65
CA ARG A 250 20.53 19.66 0.37
C ARG A 250 19.96 18.27 0.59
N ARG A 251 18.76 18.01 0.05
CA ARG A 251 18.05 16.74 0.09
C ARG A 251 17.91 16.15 -1.29
N LYS A 252 18.08 14.83 -1.41
CA LYS A 252 17.75 14.09 -2.63
C LYS A 252 16.22 14.02 -2.77
N VAL A 253 15.70 14.25 -3.97
CA VAL A 253 14.30 13.99 -4.29
C VAL A 253 14.10 12.48 -4.38
N ILE A 254 13.12 11.97 -3.65
CA ILE A 254 12.72 10.57 -3.67
C ILE A 254 11.49 10.46 -4.57
N VAL A 255 11.51 9.52 -5.50
CA VAL A 255 10.41 9.21 -6.39
C VAL A 255 9.83 7.87 -5.95
N TYR A 256 8.56 7.87 -5.59
CA TYR A 256 7.79 6.64 -5.32
C TYR A 256 7.15 6.20 -6.62
N VAL A 257 7.51 5.03 -7.08
CA VAL A 257 7.07 4.49 -8.37
C VAL A 257 7.09 2.98 -8.32
N ARG A 258 6.22 2.35 -9.07
CA ARG A 258 6.26 0.89 -9.26
C ARG A 258 7.64 0.44 -9.70
N GLN A 259 8.12 -0.65 -9.11
CA GLN A 259 9.45 -1.18 -9.44
C GLN A 259 9.52 -1.87 -10.80
N GLY A 260 8.38 -2.05 -11.48
CA GLY A 260 8.34 -2.68 -12.79
C GLY A 260 6.92 -2.97 -13.28
N TYR A 261 6.83 -3.66 -14.39
CA TYR A 261 5.59 -4.11 -15.01
C TYR A 261 5.79 -5.50 -15.64
N VAL A 262 4.70 -6.21 -15.86
CA VAL A 262 4.70 -7.45 -16.64
C VAL A 262 4.37 -7.10 -18.09
N SER A 263 5.24 -7.47 -19.04
CA SER A 263 5.00 -7.21 -20.45
C SER A 263 3.80 -8.05 -20.94
N ALA A 264 3.05 -7.51 -21.92
CA ALA A 264 2.01 -8.31 -22.56
C ALA A 264 2.60 -9.56 -23.19
N GLN A 265 1.91 -10.69 -23.11
CA GLN A 265 2.26 -11.91 -23.84
C GLN A 265 1.60 -11.89 -25.22
N LEU A 266 2.33 -12.26 -26.26
CA LEU A 266 1.69 -12.54 -27.55
C LEU A 266 0.73 -13.70 -27.33
N ALA A 267 -0.55 -13.52 -27.66
CA ALA A 267 -1.46 -14.65 -27.78
C ALA A 267 -0.89 -15.57 -28.87
N GLU A 268 -0.55 -16.79 -28.51
CA GLU A 268 -0.28 -17.84 -29.51
C GLU A 268 -1.52 -17.96 -30.37
N ARG A 269 -1.33 -17.74 -31.69
CA ARG A 269 -2.39 -17.91 -32.68
C ARG A 269 -2.55 -19.39 -33.02
#